data_c0beaa7dc5f094ded4619174d5b70454
#
_entry.id   c0beaa7dc5f094ded4619174d5b70454
#
_cell.length_a   1.000
_cell.length_b   1.000
_cell.length_c   1.000
_cell.angle_alpha   90.00
_cell.angle_beta   90.00
_cell.angle_gamma   90.00
#
_symmetry.space_group_name_H-M   'P 1'
#
loop_
_entity.id
_entity.type
_entity.pdbx_description
1 polymer ?
#
loop_
_entity_poly.entity_id
_entity_poly.type
_entity_poly.pdbx_seq_one_letter_code
_entity_poly.pdbx_strand_id
1 'polypeptide(L)'
;MSRKRKKKSKNKSKRGKNRTALSGHQLVRGKLLPPFAKLQQTGKVHFSSWVNERLPEMVWAALIRAAVDQEYALSEFRRVLSFISQHPQKELMHNLTLTGISNLDKSLREELISCIVNSPIASKALPVLRLFNTLPGKESWYKFLPESPLSLDLLMDAVGSTLWHQSQEATDCRWLRVMALVIAGKLHIPREMAEQWIGYPNVGDQRSVRPSIRACEMQTNPLEPPDLTWPNNFWDEAWKNTPCFILDKPKNNEIPIQVVTRKTISDAFESLESHWVRTHKTTAIDVRHDAVFGMAFYALRVLDELLGIGISEGILGRLGLRTILEVHINLRYLLSKDDEDLWKKWRSYGAGQAKLNALRFDVDMDAPRHIDIETVEHIAGEDIWEEFLTINLKSWSGLDLRKLSEKAGLKPVYDKHYSWTSGYSHGTWAQVRETCYQTCGNPLHRLHRYPERSALPDVLPDAVELINEILSDLDGAYPGFSFRLSST
;
A
#
# COMPACT_ATOMS: atom_id res chain seq x y z
N MET A 1 -5.25 -35.12 -37.40
CA MET A 1 -4.84 -35.22 -35.97
C MET A 1 -4.40 -33.84 -35.47
N SER A 2 -5.30 -33.15 -34.82
CA SER A 2 -5.07 -31.75 -34.35
C SER A 2 -4.59 -31.77 -32.91
N ARG A 3 -3.34 -31.31 -32.65
CA ARG A 3 -2.79 -31.16 -31.28
C ARG A 3 -3.31 -29.87 -30.65
N LYS A 4 -4.25 -29.96 -29.71
CA LYS A 4 -4.66 -28.87 -28.82
C LYS A 4 -3.49 -28.50 -27.89
N ARG A 5 -2.92 -27.29 -28.07
CA ARG A 5 -1.99 -26.66 -27.12
C ARG A 5 -2.77 -26.27 -25.85
N LYS A 6 -2.51 -26.94 -24.73
CA LYS A 6 -2.95 -26.51 -23.38
C LYS A 6 -2.23 -25.22 -23.03
N LYS A 7 -2.97 -24.10 -22.91
CA LYS A 7 -2.50 -22.86 -22.28
C LYS A 7 -2.24 -23.13 -20.79
N LYS A 8 -0.96 -23.07 -20.37
CA LYS A 8 -0.61 -23.01 -18.95
C LYS A 8 -1.14 -21.69 -18.38
N SER A 9 -2.13 -21.74 -17.48
CA SER A 9 -2.53 -20.59 -16.69
C SER A 9 -1.41 -20.24 -15.71
N LYS A 10 -0.84 -19.04 -15.86
CA LYS A 10 0.10 -18.48 -14.88
C LYS A 10 -0.64 -18.33 -13.55
N ASN A 11 -0.19 -19.03 -12.52
CA ASN A 11 -0.63 -18.87 -11.14
C ASN A 11 -0.33 -17.40 -10.69
N LYS A 12 -1.28 -16.51 -10.84
CA LYS A 12 -1.24 -15.20 -10.17
C LYS A 12 -1.37 -15.45 -8.67
N SER A 13 -0.41 -14.97 -7.90
CA SER A 13 -0.32 -15.14 -6.46
C SER A 13 -1.66 -14.83 -5.76
N LYS A 14 -2.11 -15.74 -4.89
CA LYS A 14 -3.38 -15.67 -4.15
C LYS A 14 -3.44 -14.58 -3.05
N ARG A 15 -2.64 -13.52 -3.13
CA ARG A 15 -2.59 -12.42 -2.15
C ARG A 15 -3.81 -11.48 -2.12
N GLY A 16 -4.90 -11.80 -2.80
CA GLY A 16 -6.04 -10.90 -2.98
C GLY A 16 -7.39 -11.29 -2.42
N LYS A 17 -7.54 -12.47 -1.77
CA LYS A 17 -8.88 -13.03 -1.49
C LYS A 17 -9.71 -12.36 -0.38
N ASN A 18 -9.12 -11.50 0.45
CA ASN A 18 -9.83 -10.86 1.58
C ASN A 18 -9.98 -9.34 1.45
N ARG A 19 -9.80 -8.79 0.26
CA ARG A 19 -10.04 -7.36 0.01
C ARG A 19 -11.46 -7.17 -0.48
N THR A 20 -12.18 -6.21 0.12
CA THR A 20 -13.45 -5.76 -0.43
C THR A 20 -13.20 -5.22 -1.84
N ALA A 21 -13.92 -5.74 -2.84
CA ALA A 21 -13.81 -5.24 -4.20
C ALA A 21 -14.20 -3.75 -4.26
N LEU A 22 -13.62 -3.00 -5.20
CA LEU A 22 -13.94 -1.58 -5.36
C LEU A 22 -15.45 -1.36 -5.54
N SER A 23 -16.12 -2.27 -6.25
CA SER A 23 -17.58 -2.26 -6.43
C SER A 23 -18.39 -2.42 -5.13
N GLY A 24 -17.77 -2.95 -4.06
CA GLY A 24 -18.40 -3.06 -2.73
C GLY A 24 -18.32 -1.78 -1.90
N HIS A 25 -17.57 -0.76 -2.35
CA HIS A 25 -17.46 0.52 -1.67
C HIS A 25 -18.59 1.46 -2.08
N GLN A 26 -19.10 2.27 -1.15
CA GLN A 26 -20.10 3.30 -1.44
C GLN A 26 -19.46 4.68 -1.49
N LEU A 27 -19.78 5.44 -2.54
CA LEU A 27 -19.34 6.84 -2.65
C LEU A 27 -20.25 7.73 -1.79
N VAL A 28 -19.69 8.32 -0.72
CA VAL A 28 -20.40 9.23 0.17
C VAL A 28 -19.56 10.50 0.34
N ARG A 29 -20.07 11.65 -0.09
CA ARG A 29 -19.41 12.97 0.03
C ARG A 29 -17.94 12.93 -0.43
N GLY A 30 -17.67 12.34 -1.58
CA GLY A 30 -16.32 12.24 -2.16
C GLY A 30 -15.40 11.18 -1.52
N LYS A 31 -15.89 10.37 -0.59
CA LYS A 31 -15.15 9.28 0.06
C LYS A 31 -15.73 7.93 -0.33
N LEU A 32 -14.87 6.97 -0.68
CA LEU A 32 -15.26 5.57 -0.88
C LEU A 32 -15.24 4.87 0.47
N LEU A 33 -16.42 4.58 1.01
CA LEU A 33 -16.58 3.90 2.29
C LEU A 33 -16.66 2.39 2.08
N PRO A 34 -15.78 1.59 2.70
CA PRO A 34 -15.93 0.14 2.72
C PRO A 34 -17.14 -0.27 3.57
N PRO A 35 -17.73 -1.47 3.35
CA PRO A 35 -18.94 -1.91 4.06
C PRO A 35 -18.85 -1.80 5.59
N PHE A 36 -17.71 -2.16 6.17
CA PHE A 36 -17.49 -2.11 7.62
C PHE A 36 -17.41 -0.68 8.20
N ALA A 37 -16.94 0.31 7.45
CA ALA A 37 -16.91 1.69 7.92
C ALA A 37 -18.30 2.25 8.19
N LYS A 38 -19.31 1.79 7.44
CA LYS A 38 -20.70 2.15 7.67
C LYS A 38 -21.24 1.58 8.99
N LEU A 39 -20.89 0.32 9.31
CA LEU A 39 -21.28 -0.29 10.59
C LEU A 39 -20.62 0.42 11.78
N GLN A 40 -19.34 0.80 11.64
CA GLN A 40 -18.62 1.57 12.65
C GLN A 40 -19.29 2.93 12.92
N GLN A 41 -19.76 3.62 11.88
CA GLN A 41 -20.47 4.90 12.02
C GLN A 41 -21.78 4.79 12.79
N THR A 42 -22.39 3.60 12.88
CA THR A 42 -23.61 3.37 13.68
C THR A 42 -23.33 3.26 15.18
N GLY A 43 -22.07 3.26 15.62
CA GLY A 43 -21.67 3.04 17.01
C GLY A 43 -21.91 1.61 17.53
N LYS A 44 -22.43 0.71 16.68
CA LYS A 44 -22.74 -0.67 17.05
C LYS A 44 -21.54 -1.62 16.97
N VAL A 45 -20.46 -1.19 16.32
CA VAL A 45 -19.25 -1.97 16.13
C VAL A 45 -18.05 -1.11 16.50
N HIS A 46 -17.29 -1.54 17.51
CA HIS A 46 -15.99 -0.98 17.84
C HIS A 46 -14.90 -1.75 17.12
N PHE A 47 -13.96 -1.02 16.53
CA PHE A 47 -12.79 -1.61 15.91
C PHE A 47 -11.74 -1.90 16.99
N SER A 48 -11.42 -3.17 17.19
CA SER A 48 -10.33 -3.60 18.06
C SER A 48 -9.22 -4.25 17.25
N SER A 49 -7.98 -3.92 17.57
CA SER A 49 -6.80 -4.42 16.89
C SER A 49 -6.30 -5.71 17.52
N TRP A 50 -6.16 -6.76 16.71
CA TRP A 50 -5.48 -7.97 17.19
C TRP A 50 -4.03 -7.66 17.60
N VAL A 51 -3.29 -7.03 16.70
CA VAL A 51 -1.85 -6.77 16.88
C VAL A 51 -1.60 -5.80 18.04
N ASN A 52 -2.35 -4.67 18.05
CA ASN A 52 -2.05 -3.59 18.98
C ASN A 52 -2.54 -3.87 20.41
N GLU A 53 -3.61 -4.63 20.57
CA GLU A 53 -4.34 -4.77 21.82
C GLU A 53 -4.30 -6.20 22.36
N ARG A 54 -4.69 -7.18 21.53
CA ARG A 54 -4.95 -8.54 22.00
C ARG A 54 -3.77 -9.48 21.92
N LEU A 55 -2.88 -9.32 20.94
CA LEU A 55 -1.67 -10.13 20.82
C LEU A 55 -0.77 -9.98 22.06
N PRO A 56 -0.45 -8.77 22.55
CA PRO A 56 0.27 -8.62 23.82
C PRO A 56 -0.38 -9.34 24.98
N GLU A 57 -1.70 -9.31 25.07
CA GLU A 57 -2.47 -10.00 26.10
C GLU A 57 -2.43 -11.54 26.00
N MET A 58 -2.22 -12.06 24.80
CA MET A 58 -2.17 -13.48 24.51
C MET A 58 -0.76 -13.99 24.15
N VAL A 59 0.27 -13.18 24.43
CA VAL A 59 1.65 -13.52 24.03
C VAL A 59 2.14 -14.85 24.65
N TRP A 60 1.69 -15.19 25.86
CA TRP A 60 2.00 -16.47 26.46
C TRP A 60 1.47 -17.67 25.64
N ALA A 61 0.26 -17.55 25.11
CA ALA A 61 -0.31 -18.59 24.26
C ALA A 61 0.39 -18.62 22.88
N ALA A 62 0.74 -17.45 22.33
CA ALA A 62 1.51 -17.35 21.09
C ALA A 62 2.90 -17.99 21.23
N LEU A 63 3.57 -17.84 22.36
CA LEU A 63 4.85 -18.49 22.66
C LEU A 63 4.73 -20.03 22.69
N ILE A 64 3.72 -20.58 23.34
CA ILE A 64 3.46 -22.03 23.33
C ILE A 64 3.18 -22.50 21.91
N ARG A 65 2.39 -21.71 21.14
CA ARG A 65 2.03 -22.06 19.77
C ARG A 65 3.23 -22.02 18.80
N ALA A 66 4.18 -21.12 19.02
CA ALA A 66 5.39 -21.01 18.20
C ALA A 66 6.44 -22.07 18.58
N ALA A 67 6.44 -22.56 19.80
CA ALA A 67 7.43 -23.53 20.27
C ALA A 67 7.25 -24.94 19.69
N VAL A 68 6.05 -25.28 19.19
CA VAL A 68 5.71 -26.62 18.70
C VAL A 68 4.66 -26.56 17.58
N ASP A 69 4.49 -27.68 16.88
CA ASP A 69 3.44 -27.82 15.88
C ASP A 69 2.03 -27.64 16.47
N GLN A 70 1.07 -27.32 15.60
CA GLN A 70 -0.31 -27.00 15.96
C GLN A 70 -0.95 -28.05 16.88
N GLU A 71 -0.77 -29.33 16.57
CA GLU A 71 -1.37 -30.42 17.33
C GLU A 71 -0.93 -30.42 18.80
N TYR A 72 0.38 -30.30 19.02
CA TYR A 72 0.94 -30.23 20.37
C TYR A 72 0.56 -28.96 21.11
N ALA A 73 0.55 -27.79 20.43
CA ALA A 73 0.14 -26.55 21.04
C ALA A 73 -1.34 -26.58 21.46
N LEU A 74 -2.22 -27.11 20.61
CA LEU A 74 -3.64 -27.27 20.94
C LEU A 74 -3.86 -28.31 22.05
N SER A 75 -3.00 -29.32 22.15
CA SER A 75 -3.03 -30.25 23.28
C SER A 75 -2.72 -29.53 24.60
N GLU A 76 -1.71 -28.65 24.62
CA GLU A 76 -1.42 -27.81 25.79
C GLU A 76 -2.58 -26.88 26.13
N PHE A 77 -3.19 -26.26 25.14
CA PHE A 77 -4.36 -25.41 25.36
C PHE A 77 -5.55 -26.21 25.93
N ARG A 78 -5.78 -27.44 25.45
CA ARG A 78 -6.81 -28.33 26.01
C ARG A 78 -6.51 -28.73 27.45
N ARG A 79 -5.25 -28.93 27.77
CA ARG A 79 -4.83 -29.23 29.17
C ARG A 79 -5.20 -28.08 30.11
N VAL A 80 -4.93 -26.83 29.74
CA VAL A 80 -5.33 -25.64 30.50
C VAL A 80 -6.86 -25.53 30.60
N LEU A 81 -7.56 -25.74 29.49
CA LEU A 81 -9.03 -25.69 29.43
C LEU A 81 -9.66 -26.81 30.30
N SER A 82 -9.06 -28.00 30.30
CA SER A 82 -9.50 -29.11 31.16
C SER A 82 -9.35 -28.77 32.64
N PHE A 83 -8.22 -28.18 33.05
CA PHE A 83 -8.03 -27.68 34.42
C PHE A 83 -9.13 -26.68 34.78
N ILE A 84 -9.40 -25.68 33.92
CA ILE A 84 -10.46 -24.70 34.18
C ILE A 84 -11.83 -25.38 34.31
N SER A 85 -12.14 -26.34 33.43
CA SER A 85 -13.46 -26.99 33.40
C SER A 85 -13.77 -27.78 34.68
N GLN A 86 -12.73 -28.31 35.33
CA GLN A 86 -12.81 -29.10 36.57
C GLN A 86 -12.74 -28.24 37.81
N HIS A 87 -12.33 -26.97 37.67
CA HIS A 87 -12.11 -26.10 38.83
C HIS A 87 -13.46 -25.58 39.40
N PRO A 88 -13.64 -25.57 40.76
CA PRO A 88 -14.87 -25.08 41.39
C PRO A 88 -15.21 -23.62 41.02
N GLN A 89 -14.20 -22.78 40.83
CA GLN A 89 -14.33 -21.36 40.51
C GLN A 89 -14.10 -21.08 39.00
N LYS A 90 -14.42 -22.03 38.13
CA LYS A 90 -14.22 -21.89 36.65
C LYS A 90 -14.80 -20.61 36.04
N GLU A 91 -15.89 -20.11 36.63
CA GLU A 91 -16.57 -18.89 36.15
C GLU A 91 -15.69 -17.64 36.26
N LEU A 92 -14.72 -17.62 37.19
CA LEU A 92 -13.78 -16.53 37.35
C LEU A 92 -12.60 -16.62 36.36
N MET A 93 -12.25 -17.84 35.89
CA MET A 93 -11.12 -18.10 34.98
C MET A 93 -11.47 -17.91 33.48
N HIS A 94 -12.52 -17.18 33.19
CA HIS A 94 -12.99 -17.00 31.79
C HIS A 94 -12.06 -16.14 30.91
N ASN A 95 -11.28 -15.26 31.52
CA ASN A 95 -10.42 -14.33 30.80
C ASN A 95 -8.94 -14.73 30.89
N LEU A 96 -8.45 -15.41 29.86
CA LEU A 96 -7.08 -15.90 29.76
C LEU A 96 -6.07 -14.88 29.20
N THR A 97 -6.42 -13.61 29.14
CA THR A 97 -5.47 -12.53 28.87
C THR A 97 -4.52 -12.34 30.04
N LEU A 98 -3.31 -11.84 29.82
CA LEU A 98 -2.36 -11.55 30.90
C LEU A 98 -2.98 -10.63 31.96
N THR A 99 -3.62 -9.55 31.54
CA THR A 99 -4.35 -8.65 32.43
C THR A 99 -5.51 -9.37 33.15
N GLY A 100 -6.27 -10.20 32.41
CA GLY A 100 -7.36 -10.98 33.00
C GLY A 100 -6.87 -11.96 34.07
N ILE A 101 -5.78 -12.65 33.82
CA ILE A 101 -5.13 -13.54 34.78
C ILE A 101 -4.63 -12.75 35.99
N SER A 102 -4.04 -11.57 35.80
CA SER A 102 -3.52 -10.74 36.89
C SER A 102 -4.61 -10.21 37.81
N ASN A 103 -5.83 -10.07 37.34
CA ASN A 103 -6.99 -9.59 38.09
C ASN A 103 -7.66 -10.67 38.97
N LEU A 104 -7.25 -11.93 38.84
CA LEU A 104 -7.72 -12.99 39.71
C LEU A 104 -7.16 -12.84 41.14
N ASP A 105 -7.88 -13.36 42.13
CA ASP A 105 -7.35 -13.48 43.47
C ASP A 105 -6.02 -14.23 43.45
N LYS A 106 -5.12 -13.89 44.39
CA LYS A 106 -3.74 -14.40 44.38
C LYS A 106 -3.66 -15.94 44.33
N SER A 107 -4.48 -16.66 45.11
CA SER A 107 -4.49 -18.13 45.10
C SER A 107 -4.88 -18.66 43.74
N LEU A 108 -6.02 -18.20 43.23
CA LEU A 108 -6.57 -18.65 41.94
C LEU A 108 -5.64 -18.30 40.75
N ARG A 109 -5.02 -17.12 40.79
CA ARG A 109 -4.02 -16.70 39.81
C ARG A 109 -2.81 -17.62 39.81
N GLU A 110 -2.26 -17.94 41.02
CA GLU A 110 -1.09 -18.79 41.13
C GLU A 110 -1.39 -20.24 40.72
N GLU A 111 -2.57 -20.76 41.02
CA GLU A 111 -3.01 -22.09 40.56
C GLU A 111 -3.12 -22.16 39.03
N LEU A 112 -3.71 -21.14 38.41
CA LEU A 112 -3.84 -21.08 36.96
C LEU A 112 -2.47 -20.91 36.27
N ILE A 113 -1.61 -20.01 36.77
CA ILE A 113 -0.25 -19.83 36.22
C ILE A 113 0.57 -21.11 36.39
N SER A 114 0.51 -21.74 37.57
CA SER A 114 1.17 -23.03 37.80
C SER A 114 0.70 -24.09 36.81
N CYS A 115 -0.60 -24.19 36.59
CA CYS A 115 -1.14 -25.05 35.53
C CYS A 115 -0.56 -24.71 34.15
N ILE A 116 -0.55 -23.45 33.73
CA ILE A 116 -0.04 -23.03 32.42
C ILE A 116 1.44 -23.42 32.27
N VAL A 117 2.27 -23.09 33.24
CA VAL A 117 3.74 -23.25 33.17
C VAL A 117 4.18 -24.70 33.33
N ASN A 118 3.42 -25.52 34.08
CA ASN A 118 3.80 -26.88 34.44
C ASN A 118 3.61 -27.89 33.28
N SER A 119 4.32 -27.63 32.16
CA SER A 119 4.49 -28.58 31.06
C SER A 119 5.89 -28.46 30.45
N PRO A 120 6.41 -29.52 29.82
CA PRO A 120 7.71 -29.48 29.17
C PRO A 120 7.80 -28.41 28.05
N ILE A 121 6.68 -28.10 27.40
CA ILE A 121 6.61 -27.11 26.31
C ILE A 121 6.58 -25.70 26.92
N ALA A 122 5.64 -25.43 27.82
CA ALA A 122 5.45 -24.13 28.41
C ALA A 122 6.67 -23.69 29.27
N SER A 123 7.26 -24.62 30.02
CA SER A 123 8.47 -24.34 30.82
C SER A 123 9.68 -23.91 30.00
N LYS A 124 9.76 -24.30 28.71
CA LYS A 124 10.80 -23.86 27.77
C LYS A 124 10.41 -22.60 27.04
N ALA A 125 9.12 -22.44 26.71
CA ALA A 125 8.64 -21.34 25.87
C ALA A 125 8.45 -20.02 26.65
N LEU A 126 7.95 -20.09 27.89
CA LEU A 126 7.50 -18.92 28.63
C LEU A 126 8.58 -18.13 29.41
N PRO A 127 9.79 -18.62 29.70
CA PRO A 127 10.80 -17.84 30.42
C PRO A 127 11.11 -16.49 29.78
N VAL A 128 10.93 -16.33 28.44
CA VAL A 128 11.13 -15.07 27.74
C VAL A 128 10.18 -13.95 28.18
N LEU A 129 9.07 -14.28 28.87
CA LEU A 129 8.21 -13.29 29.54
C LEU A 129 8.94 -12.47 30.60
N ARG A 130 10.07 -12.98 31.13
CA ARG A 130 10.94 -12.23 32.07
C ARG A 130 11.61 -11.00 31.40
N LEU A 131 11.55 -10.88 30.08
CA LEU A 131 12.00 -9.69 29.37
C LEU A 131 11.19 -8.44 29.73
N PHE A 132 9.93 -8.64 30.16
CA PHE A 132 8.96 -7.57 30.36
C PHE A 132 8.85 -7.18 31.82
N ASN A 133 9.35 -6.00 32.17
CA ASN A 133 9.31 -5.48 33.54
C ASN A 133 7.90 -5.11 34.00
N THR A 134 7.02 -4.77 33.06
CA THR A 134 5.63 -4.37 33.33
C THR A 134 4.62 -5.49 33.10
N LEU A 135 5.07 -6.75 33.02
CA LEU A 135 4.22 -7.93 32.84
C LEU A 135 3.08 -7.97 33.88
N PRO A 136 1.79 -8.04 33.48
CA PRO A 136 0.67 -8.15 34.39
C PRO A 136 0.81 -9.38 35.31
N GLY A 137 0.72 -9.17 36.63
CA GLY A 137 0.91 -10.24 37.59
C GLY A 137 2.33 -10.81 37.65
N LYS A 138 3.34 -10.02 37.28
CA LYS A 138 4.76 -10.35 37.18
C LYS A 138 5.26 -11.27 38.31
N GLU A 139 4.97 -10.92 39.55
CA GLU A 139 5.44 -11.68 40.73
C GLU A 139 4.92 -13.12 40.73
N SER A 140 3.64 -13.31 40.36
CA SER A 140 3.05 -14.64 40.26
C SER A 140 3.63 -15.45 39.12
N TRP A 141 3.86 -14.83 37.96
CA TRP A 141 4.51 -15.48 36.81
C TRP A 141 5.94 -15.87 37.16
N TYR A 142 6.74 -14.97 37.73
CA TYR A 142 8.16 -15.21 38.05
C TYR A 142 8.38 -16.28 39.08
N LYS A 143 7.40 -16.52 39.95
CA LYS A 143 7.42 -17.61 40.95
C LYS A 143 7.47 -19.01 40.31
N PHE A 144 6.81 -19.17 39.14
CA PHE A 144 6.69 -20.47 38.47
C PHE A 144 7.54 -20.59 37.21
N LEU A 145 7.94 -19.46 36.58
CA LEU A 145 8.80 -19.51 35.40
C LEU A 145 10.21 -19.97 35.75
N PRO A 146 10.76 -21.00 35.07
CA PRO A 146 12.15 -21.42 35.24
C PRO A 146 13.14 -20.27 34.98
N GLU A 147 14.26 -20.31 35.69
CA GLU A 147 15.43 -19.50 35.38
C GLU A 147 16.21 -20.18 34.27
N SER A 148 15.95 -19.76 33.04
CA SER A 148 16.60 -20.27 31.82
C SER A 148 16.91 -19.15 30.87
N PRO A 149 17.85 -19.32 29.91
CA PRO A 149 18.14 -18.32 28.90
C PRO A 149 16.89 -17.87 28.16
N LEU A 150 16.76 -16.57 27.93
CA LEU A 150 15.61 -15.99 27.21
C LEU A 150 15.74 -16.25 25.71
N SER A 151 14.77 -16.92 25.12
CA SER A 151 14.73 -17.15 23.67
C SER A 151 14.06 -15.98 22.97
N LEU A 152 14.85 -14.99 22.54
CA LEU A 152 14.35 -13.87 21.74
C LEU A 152 13.84 -14.32 20.36
N ASP A 153 14.48 -15.32 19.75
CA ASP A 153 14.06 -15.88 18.47
C ASP A 153 12.64 -16.46 18.57
N LEU A 154 12.36 -17.22 19.65
CA LEU A 154 11.02 -17.76 19.87
C LEU A 154 9.98 -16.64 20.07
N LEU A 155 10.33 -15.55 20.75
CA LEU A 155 9.44 -14.39 20.91
C LEU A 155 9.18 -13.72 19.56
N MET A 156 10.21 -13.56 18.73
CA MET A 156 10.08 -13.02 17.38
C MET A 156 9.21 -13.92 16.49
N ASP A 157 9.40 -15.23 16.55
CA ASP A 157 8.59 -16.20 15.80
C ASP A 157 7.13 -16.21 16.26
N ALA A 158 6.89 -16.16 17.56
CA ALA A 158 5.54 -16.12 18.15
C ALA A 158 4.78 -14.87 17.71
N VAL A 159 5.42 -13.70 17.78
CA VAL A 159 4.83 -12.46 17.33
C VAL A 159 4.71 -12.44 15.81
N GLY A 160 5.78 -12.79 15.07
CA GLY A 160 5.82 -12.78 13.61
C GLY A 160 4.73 -13.64 12.97
N SER A 161 4.55 -14.88 13.45
CA SER A 161 3.53 -15.81 12.95
C SER A 161 2.09 -15.35 13.24
N THR A 162 1.90 -14.53 14.28
CA THR A 162 0.58 -14.05 14.71
C THR A 162 0.26 -12.62 14.27
N LEU A 163 1.22 -11.86 13.71
CA LEU A 163 0.98 -10.48 13.21
C LEU A 163 -0.17 -10.43 12.21
N TRP A 164 -0.24 -11.40 11.31
CA TRP A 164 -1.41 -11.49 10.45
C TRP A 164 -2.59 -12.05 11.23
N HIS A 165 -3.53 -11.18 11.54
CA HIS A 165 -4.70 -11.49 12.38
C HIS A 165 -5.57 -12.67 11.88
N GLN A 166 -5.37 -13.15 10.66
CA GLN A 166 -6.06 -14.32 10.08
C GLN A 166 -5.15 -15.54 9.99
N SER A 167 -3.92 -15.47 10.49
CA SER A 167 -3.03 -16.63 10.53
C SER A 167 -3.65 -17.78 11.34
N GLN A 168 -3.15 -18.96 11.11
CA GLN A 168 -3.55 -20.14 11.87
C GLN A 168 -3.17 -19.97 13.33
N GLU A 169 -1.97 -19.49 13.59
CA GLU A 169 -1.39 -19.27 14.93
C GLU A 169 -2.22 -18.24 15.72
N ALA A 170 -2.57 -17.12 15.11
CA ALA A 170 -3.45 -16.13 15.72
C ALA A 170 -4.87 -16.68 15.98
N THR A 171 -5.35 -17.57 15.11
CA THR A 171 -6.65 -18.22 15.27
C THR A 171 -6.63 -19.23 16.41
N ASP A 172 -5.54 -19.99 16.54
CA ASP A 172 -5.36 -20.99 17.63
C ASP A 172 -5.35 -20.30 19.02
N CYS A 173 -4.67 -19.16 19.15
CA CYS A 173 -4.71 -18.38 20.39
C CYS A 173 -6.11 -17.83 20.72
N ARG A 174 -6.86 -17.39 19.70
CA ARG A 174 -8.25 -16.93 19.88
C ARG A 174 -9.19 -18.07 20.23
N TRP A 175 -8.97 -19.25 19.65
CA TRP A 175 -9.72 -20.45 19.99
C TRP A 175 -9.61 -20.76 21.48
N LEU A 176 -8.41 -20.74 22.03
CA LEU A 176 -8.19 -20.90 23.48
C LEU A 176 -9.04 -19.93 24.31
N ARG A 177 -9.02 -18.64 23.93
CA ARG A 177 -9.75 -17.60 24.63
C ARG A 177 -11.27 -17.80 24.58
N VAL A 178 -11.85 -18.09 23.40
CA VAL A 178 -13.29 -18.31 23.30
C VAL A 178 -13.72 -19.60 23.97
N MET A 179 -12.93 -20.64 23.95
CA MET A 179 -13.22 -21.90 24.66
C MET A 179 -13.24 -21.71 26.16
N ALA A 180 -12.35 -20.88 26.74
CA ALA A 180 -12.41 -20.55 28.16
C ALA A 180 -13.72 -19.83 28.52
N LEU A 181 -14.18 -18.90 27.70
CA LEU A 181 -15.48 -18.22 27.88
C LEU A 181 -16.66 -19.19 27.80
N VAL A 182 -16.64 -20.16 26.89
CA VAL A 182 -17.67 -21.20 26.78
C VAL A 182 -17.69 -22.09 28.01
N ILE A 183 -16.52 -22.57 28.46
CA ILE A 183 -16.37 -23.44 29.66
C ILE A 183 -16.84 -22.72 30.93
N ALA A 184 -16.54 -21.43 31.03
CA ALA A 184 -16.99 -20.60 32.17
C ALA A 184 -18.47 -20.18 32.11
N GLY A 185 -19.21 -20.57 31.07
CA GLY A 185 -20.60 -20.18 30.85
C GLY A 185 -20.86 -18.71 30.51
N LYS A 186 -19.79 -17.98 30.13
CA LYS A 186 -19.86 -16.56 29.73
C LYS A 186 -20.19 -16.35 28.25
N LEU A 187 -20.06 -17.40 27.44
CA LEU A 187 -20.37 -17.38 26.02
C LEU A 187 -21.25 -18.59 25.67
N HIS A 188 -22.45 -18.33 25.18
CA HIS A 188 -23.35 -19.36 24.68
C HIS A 188 -23.27 -19.43 23.16
N ILE A 189 -23.04 -20.61 22.64
CA ILE A 189 -22.90 -20.87 21.19
C ILE A 189 -23.89 -21.97 20.75
N PRO A 190 -24.36 -21.93 19.48
CA PRO A 190 -25.20 -23.01 18.93
C PRO A 190 -24.49 -24.38 19.02
N ARG A 191 -25.28 -25.46 19.19
CA ARG A 191 -24.74 -26.82 19.35
C ARG A 191 -23.80 -27.23 18.21
N GLU A 192 -24.20 -26.96 16.96
CA GLU A 192 -23.37 -27.29 15.80
C GLU A 192 -22.01 -26.58 15.80
N MET A 193 -21.99 -25.32 16.24
CA MET A 193 -20.76 -24.56 16.39
C MET A 193 -19.91 -25.11 17.55
N ALA A 194 -20.55 -25.53 18.66
CA ALA A 194 -19.86 -26.12 19.79
C ALA A 194 -19.13 -27.40 19.39
N GLU A 195 -19.76 -28.29 18.62
CA GLU A 195 -19.16 -29.53 18.14
C GLU A 195 -17.93 -29.24 17.25
N GLN A 196 -18.01 -28.27 16.35
CA GLN A 196 -16.90 -27.84 15.50
C GLN A 196 -15.75 -27.23 16.29
N TRP A 197 -16.02 -26.44 17.32
CA TRP A 197 -14.99 -25.78 18.13
C TRP A 197 -14.32 -26.74 19.11
N ILE A 198 -15.05 -27.68 19.69
CA ILE A 198 -14.48 -28.74 20.53
C ILE A 198 -13.54 -29.62 19.71
N GLY A 199 -13.96 -29.99 18.48
CA GLY A 199 -13.17 -30.79 17.56
C GLY A 199 -12.14 -30.02 16.73
N TYR A 200 -11.98 -28.72 16.93
CA TYR A 200 -11.00 -27.89 16.22
C TYR A 200 -9.57 -28.44 16.38
N PRO A 201 -8.74 -28.52 15.32
CA PRO A 201 -8.96 -28.04 13.95
C PRO A 201 -9.54 -29.11 13.00
N ASN A 202 -9.91 -30.29 13.49
CA ASN A 202 -10.18 -31.47 12.66
C ASN A 202 -11.63 -31.65 12.26
N VAL A 203 -12.56 -30.89 12.86
CA VAL A 203 -13.99 -30.99 12.62
C VAL A 203 -14.52 -29.74 11.91
N GLY A 204 -15.34 -29.96 10.89
CA GLY A 204 -15.97 -28.92 10.09
C GLY A 204 -15.06 -28.33 8.98
N ASP A 205 -15.63 -27.45 8.15
CA ASP A 205 -14.87 -26.74 7.11
C ASP A 205 -14.08 -25.57 7.72
N GLN A 206 -12.76 -25.67 7.68
CA GLN A 206 -11.86 -24.66 8.23
C GLN A 206 -12.02 -23.27 7.60
N ARG A 207 -12.58 -23.18 6.39
CA ARG A 207 -12.93 -21.89 5.75
C ARG A 207 -14.08 -21.16 6.44
N SER A 208 -14.90 -21.86 7.21
CA SER A 208 -16.00 -21.32 8.02
C SER A 208 -15.69 -21.33 9.53
N VAL A 209 -15.08 -22.40 10.05
CA VAL A 209 -14.76 -22.55 11.48
C VAL A 209 -13.80 -21.48 11.95
N ARG A 210 -12.68 -21.24 11.24
CA ARG A 210 -11.69 -20.22 11.64
C ARG A 210 -12.27 -18.78 11.63
N PRO A 211 -13.00 -18.33 10.61
CA PRO A 211 -13.69 -17.04 10.66
C PRO A 211 -14.68 -16.92 11.81
N SER A 212 -15.43 -17.98 12.15
CA SER A 212 -16.41 -17.95 13.26
C SER A 212 -15.70 -17.77 14.61
N ILE A 213 -14.62 -18.49 14.86
CA ILE A 213 -13.79 -18.32 16.06
C ILE A 213 -13.29 -16.87 16.18
N ARG A 214 -12.74 -16.31 15.09
CA ARG A 214 -12.24 -14.93 15.07
C ARG A 214 -13.32 -13.89 15.29
N ALA A 215 -14.49 -14.10 14.68
CA ALA A 215 -15.64 -13.20 14.81
C ALA A 215 -16.19 -13.20 16.25
N CYS A 216 -16.34 -14.38 16.86
CA CYS A 216 -16.78 -14.48 18.24
C CYS A 216 -15.76 -13.88 19.21
N GLU A 217 -14.48 -14.14 19.03
CA GLU A 217 -13.44 -13.56 19.87
C GLU A 217 -13.45 -12.02 19.83
N MET A 218 -13.67 -11.43 18.64
CA MET A 218 -13.79 -9.98 18.51
C MET A 218 -15.01 -9.40 19.24
N GLN A 219 -16.11 -10.15 19.32
CA GLN A 219 -17.35 -9.72 19.98
C GLN A 219 -17.27 -9.82 21.50
N THR A 220 -16.34 -10.59 22.05
CA THR A 220 -16.18 -10.77 23.49
C THR A 220 -15.40 -9.65 24.18
N ASN A 221 -14.92 -8.66 23.44
CA ASN A 221 -14.29 -7.49 24.01
C ASN A 221 -15.36 -6.57 24.62
N PRO A 222 -15.11 -6.00 25.82
CA PRO A 222 -16.03 -5.05 26.43
C PRO A 222 -16.28 -3.85 25.51
N LEU A 223 -17.49 -3.26 25.62
CA LEU A 223 -17.85 -2.04 24.87
C LEU A 223 -17.10 -0.80 25.39
N GLU A 224 -16.55 -0.88 26.59
CA GLU A 224 -15.72 0.16 27.18
C GLU A 224 -14.35 0.17 26.53
N PRO A 225 -13.68 1.34 26.44
CA PRO A 225 -12.31 1.40 25.94
C PRO A 225 -11.42 0.43 26.72
N PRO A 226 -10.66 -0.46 26.06
CA PRO A 226 -9.78 -1.39 26.77
C PRO A 226 -8.67 -0.63 27.50
N ASP A 227 -8.25 -1.15 28.65
CA ASP A 227 -6.98 -0.72 29.26
C ASP A 227 -5.83 -1.17 28.34
N LEU A 228 -5.15 -0.20 27.74
CA LEU A 228 -4.03 -0.40 26.82
C LEU A 228 -2.67 -0.26 27.51
N THR A 229 -2.62 -0.17 28.84
CA THR A 229 -1.37 0.02 29.58
C THR A 229 -0.38 -1.10 29.31
N TRP A 230 -0.78 -2.35 29.50
CA TRP A 230 0.09 -3.48 29.19
C TRP A 230 0.38 -3.61 27.68
N PRO A 231 -0.60 -3.59 26.78
CA PRO A 231 -0.31 -3.67 25.36
C PRO A 231 0.71 -2.62 24.85
N ASN A 232 0.62 -1.39 25.33
CA ASN A 232 1.58 -0.34 24.97
C ASN A 232 2.97 -0.63 25.57
N ASN A 233 3.04 -0.97 26.85
CA ASN A 233 4.29 -1.32 27.52
C ASN A 233 4.97 -2.53 26.87
N PHE A 234 4.21 -3.54 26.45
CA PHE A 234 4.74 -4.69 25.74
C PHE A 234 5.53 -4.25 24.48
N TRP A 235 4.93 -3.39 23.66
CA TRP A 235 5.60 -2.93 22.43
C TRP A 235 6.79 -2.03 22.73
N ASP A 236 6.70 -1.18 23.73
CA ASP A 236 7.80 -0.29 24.14
C ASP A 236 8.98 -1.06 24.72
N GLU A 237 8.73 -2.07 25.58
CA GLU A 237 9.78 -2.91 26.13
C GLU A 237 10.36 -3.87 25.08
N ALA A 238 9.55 -4.43 24.19
CA ALA A 238 10.01 -5.24 23.07
C ALA A 238 10.93 -4.43 22.15
N TRP A 239 10.58 -3.19 21.83
CA TRP A 239 11.40 -2.26 21.09
C TRP A 239 12.75 -2.00 21.75
N LYS A 240 12.77 -1.75 23.06
CA LYS A 240 13.98 -1.40 23.81
C LYS A 240 14.93 -2.58 23.98
N ASN A 241 14.39 -3.80 24.04
CA ASN A 241 15.13 -5.00 24.42
C ASN A 241 15.52 -5.89 23.22
N THR A 242 15.16 -5.51 22.01
CA THR A 242 15.50 -6.29 20.81
C THR A 242 16.12 -5.43 19.70
N PRO A 243 17.02 -5.99 18.88
CA PRO A 243 17.70 -5.25 17.82
C PRO A 243 16.79 -5.01 16.63
N CYS A 244 17.06 -3.92 15.89
CA CYS A 244 16.48 -3.69 14.58
C CYS A 244 17.06 -4.67 13.55
N PHE A 245 16.22 -5.15 12.64
CA PHE A 245 16.66 -5.91 11.46
C PHE A 245 16.46 -5.06 10.21
N ILE A 246 17.57 -4.70 9.60
CA ILE A 246 17.58 -4.06 8.28
C ILE A 246 17.54 -5.19 7.26
N LEU A 247 16.46 -5.27 6.51
CA LEU A 247 16.34 -6.23 5.43
C LEU A 247 16.98 -5.64 4.18
N ASP A 248 18.03 -6.30 3.69
CA ASP A 248 18.53 -5.98 2.34
C ASP A 248 17.40 -6.24 1.35
N LYS A 249 17.00 -5.18 0.64
CA LYS A 249 16.09 -5.39 -0.50
C LYS A 249 16.80 -6.30 -1.49
N PRO A 250 16.15 -7.37 -1.98
CA PRO A 250 16.73 -8.12 -3.06
C PRO A 250 17.07 -7.11 -4.16
N LYS A 251 18.36 -6.98 -4.48
CA LYS A 251 18.74 -6.27 -5.70
C LYS A 251 17.98 -6.99 -6.81
N ASN A 252 17.12 -6.26 -7.50
CA ASN A 252 16.53 -6.80 -8.73
C ASN A 252 17.72 -7.13 -9.63
N ASN A 253 18.14 -8.40 -9.62
CA ASN A 253 19.15 -8.93 -10.55
C ASN A 253 18.53 -9.15 -11.95
N GLU A 254 17.35 -8.64 -12.19
CA GLU A 254 16.85 -8.49 -13.54
C GLU A 254 17.80 -7.50 -14.20
N ILE A 255 18.61 -8.01 -15.13
CA ILE A 255 19.43 -7.20 -16.04
C ILE A 255 18.47 -6.13 -16.56
N PRO A 256 18.77 -4.83 -16.38
CA PRO A 256 17.91 -3.79 -16.92
C PRO A 256 17.77 -4.09 -18.40
N ILE A 257 16.59 -4.50 -18.85
CA ILE A 257 16.31 -4.55 -20.28
C ILE A 257 16.48 -3.10 -20.71
N GLN A 258 17.57 -2.81 -21.41
CA GLN A 258 17.83 -1.47 -21.90
C GLN A 258 16.77 -1.14 -22.96
N VAL A 259 15.65 -0.61 -22.49
CA VAL A 259 14.43 -0.40 -23.27
C VAL A 259 14.68 0.60 -24.41
N VAL A 260 15.63 1.54 -24.22
CA VAL A 260 15.95 2.60 -25.19
C VAL A 260 17.33 3.21 -24.87
N THR A 261 18.05 3.66 -25.89
CA THR A 261 19.34 4.35 -25.75
C THR A 261 19.23 5.81 -26.18
N ARG A 262 20.18 6.65 -25.74
CA ARG A 262 20.27 8.05 -26.23
C ARG A 262 20.39 8.13 -27.76
N LYS A 263 21.08 7.17 -28.38
CA LYS A 263 21.17 7.08 -29.83
C LYS A 263 19.80 6.85 -30.46
N THR A 264 19.02 5.91 -29.92
CA THR A 264 17.66 5.64 -30.42
C THR A 264 16.76 6.87 -30.31
N ILE A 265 16.95 7.69 -29.26
CA ILE A 265 16.18 8.95 -29.11
C ILE A 265 16.67 10.00 -30.14
N SER A 266 17.98 10.12 -30.34
CA SER A 266 18.54 11.01 -31.37
C SER A 266 18.01 10.65 -32.77
N ASP A 267 18.01 9.37 -33.11
CA ASP A 267 17.47 8.86 -34.35
C ASP A 267 15.96 9.17 -34.49
N ALA A 268 15.22 9.11 -33.38
CA ALA A 268 13.80 9.49 -33.34
C ALA A 268 13.60 11.00 -33.60
N PHE A 269 14.41 11.84 -32.95
CA PHE A 269 14.39 13.30 -33.21
C PHE A 269 14.69 13.63 -34.64
N GLU A 270 15.77 13.12 -35.23
CA GLU A 270 16.15 13.37 -36.61
C GLU A 270 15.07 12.92 -37.61
N SER A 271 14.46 11.75 -37.36
CA SER A 271 13.35 11.24 -38.14
C SER A 271 12.12 12.16 -38.06
N LEU A 272 11.81 12.64 -36.84
CA LEU A 272 10.67 13.51 -36.59
C LEU A 272 10.88 14.91 -37.21
N GLU A 273 12.08 15.48 -37.10
CA GLU A 273 12.46 16.74 -37.78
C GLU A 273 12.32 16.63 -39.28
N SER A 274 12.84 15.53 -39.86
CA SER A 274 12.71 15.28 -41.28
C SER A 274 11.24 15.18 -41.74
N HIS A 275 10.40 14.59 -40.90
CA HIS A 275 8.96 14.48 -41.17
C HIS A 275 8.25 15.82 -41.00
N TRP A 276 8.61 16.60 -39.98
CA TRP A 276 8.12 17.96 -39.75
C TRP A 276 8.39 18.84 -41.00
N VAL A 277 9.63 18.84 -41.53
CA VAL A 277 10.00 19.59 -42.73
C VAL A 277 9.16 19.17 -43.93
N ARG A 278 8.94 17.87 -44.16
CA ARG A 278 8.15 17.38 -45.29
C ARG A 278 6.66 17.73 -45.22
N THR A 279 6.12 17.85 -44.03
CA THR A 279 4.69 18.09 -43.80
C THR A 279 4.36 19.57 -43.60
N HIS A 280 5.36 20.42 -43.33
CA HIS A 280 5.22 21.86 -43.18
C HIS A 280 4.89 22.51 -44.53
N LYS A 281 3.73 23.18 -44.65
CA LYS A 281 3.19 23.66 -45.93
C LYS A 281 3.08 25.18 -46.04
N THR A 282 3.32 25.93 -44.99
CA THR A 282 3.09 27.38 -44.94
C THR A 282 4.12 28.04 -44.00
N THR A 283 4.45 29.30 -44.32
CA THR A 283 5.22 30.16 -43.40
C THR A 283 4.33 30.92 -42.40
N ALA A 284 3.01 30.80 -42.56
CA ALA A 284 2.07 31.30 -41.56
C ALA A 284 1.97 30.33 -40.39
N ILE A 285 1.38 30.79 -39.28
CA ILE A 285 1.15 29.95 -38.12
C ILE A 285 0.19 28.81 -38.46
N ASP A 286 0.67 27.56 -38.36
CA ASP A 286 -0.15 26.34 -38.44
C ASP A 286 -0.26 25.74 -37.04
N VAL A 287 -1.26 26.20 -36.28
CA VAL A 287 -1.45 25.84 -34.87
C VAL A 287 -1.58 24.34 -34.68
N ARG A 288 -2.21 23.63 -35.62
CA ARG A 288 -2.36 22.16 -35.56
C ARG A 288 -1.04 21.44 -35.74
N HIS A 289 -0.28 21.84 -36.77
CA HIS A 289 1.03 21.28 -37.07
C HIS A 289 2.01 21.52 -35.93
N ASP A 290 2.12 22.78 -35.48
CA ASP A 290 2.98 23.15 -34.36
C ASP A 290 2.64 22.38 -33.07
N ALA A 291 1.36 22.22 -32.78
CA ALA A 291 0.94 21.51 -31.57
C ALA A 291 1.24 20.00 -31.64
N VAL A 292 0.93 19.33 -32.75
CA VAL A 292 1.13 17.88 -32.90
C VAL A 292 2.62 17.54 -32.84
N PHE A 293 3.45 18.21 -33.60
CA PHE A 293 4.90 18.00 -33.59
C PHE A 293 5.54 18.48 -32.30
N GLY A 294 5.17 19.65 -31.80
CA GLY A 294 5.69 20.20 -30.54
C GLY A 294 5.46 19.29 -29.36
N MET A 295 4.26 18.68 -29.23
CA MET A 295 3.96 17.71 -28.16
C MET A 295 4.79 16.42 -28.30
N ALA A 296 5.04 15.94 -29.52
CA ALA A 296 5.86 14.77 -29.78
C ALA A 296 7.34 15.06 -29.42
N PHE A 297 7.90 16.19 -29.88
CA PHE A 297 9.24 16.62 -29.50
C PHE A 297 9.39 16.79 -27.97
N TYR A 298 8.41 17.41 -27.32
CA TYR A 298 8.42 17.60 -25.90
C TYR A 298 8.46 16.27 -25.15
N ALA A 299 7.63 15.30 -25.55
CA ALA A 299 7.62 13.98 -24.95
C ALA A 299 8.97 13.24 -25.14
N LEU A 300 9.59 13.34 -26.33
CA LEU A 300 10.92 12.77 -26.60
C LEU A 300 12.01 13.44 -25.72
N ARG A 301 11.94 14.77 -25.51
CA ARG A 301 12.88 15.46 -24.61
C ARG A 301 12.75 14.97 -23.18
N VAL A 302 11.53 14.83 -22.67
CA VAL A 302 11.31 14.25 -21.33
C VAL A 302 11.90 12.84 -21.24
N LEU A 303 11.75 12.01 -22.28
CA LEU A 303 12.35 10.68 -22.30
C LEU A 303 13.88 10.72 -22.29
N ASP A 304 14.51 11.63 -23.06
CA ASP A 304 15.96 11.77 -23.05
C ASP A 304 16.51 12.16 -21.66
N GLU A 305 15.81 13.05 -20.97
CA GLU A 305 16.15 13.40 -19.59
C GLU A 305 15.99 12.23 -18.64
N LEU A 306 14.99 11.36 -18.83
CA LEU A 306 14.79 10.14 -18.03
C LEU A 306 15.92 9.11 -18.18
N LEU A 307 16.70 9.16 -19.25
CA LEU A 307 17.91 8.33 -19.42
C LEU A 307 19.10 8.78 -18.58
N GLY A 308 18.99 9.86 -17.81
CA GLY A 308 19.98 10.25 -16.83
C GLY A 308 20.13 9.17 -15.74
N ILE A 309 21.36 9.01 -15.22
CA ILE A 309 21.70 7.97 -14.23
C ILE A 309 20.76 8.08 -13.01
N GLY A 310 19.99 7.01 -12.76
CA GLY A 310 19.10 6.89 -11.61
C GLY A 310 17.84 7.76 -11.67
N ILE A 311 17.59 8.51 -12.76
CA ILE A 311 16.41 9.39 -12.88
C ILE A 311 15.15 8.55 -13.07
N SER A 312 15.16 7.60 -14.00
CA SER A 312 14.00 6.75 -14.29
C SER A 312 13.56 5.87 -13.11
N GLU A 313 14.49 5.55 -12.22
CA GLU A 313 14.26 4.78 -10.99
C GLU A 313 14.03 5.69 -9.76
N GLY A 314 13.90 7.00 -9.97
CA GLY A 314 13.71 8.00 -8.92
C GLY A 314 12.33 8.65 -8.92
N ILE A 315 12.16 9.65 -8.07
CA ILE A 315 10.96 10.49 -7.99
C ILE A 315 10.75 11.23 -9.32
N LEU A 316 11.83 11.77 -9.89
CA LEU A 316 11.77 12.52 -11.16
C LEU A 316 11.29 11.64 -12.30
N GLY A 317 11.61 10.35 -12.31
CA GLY A 317 11.08 9.40 -13.28
C GLY A 317 9.55 9.35 -13.29
N ARG A 318 8.93 9.35 -12.10
CA ARG A 318 7.46 9.36 -11.97
C ARG A 318 6.85 10.67 -12.44
N LEU A 319 7.52 11.79 -12.19
CA LEU A 319 7.08 13.10 -12.68
C LEU A 319 7.20 13.17 -14.19
N GLY A 320 8.30 12.68 -14.78
CA GLY A 320 8.47 12.60 -16.25
C GLY A 320 7.41 11.70 -16.91
N LEU A 321 7.17 10.49 -16.35
CA LEU A 321 6.12 9.60 -16.86
C LEU A 321 4.73 10.27 -16.82
N ARG A 322 4.42 10.98 -15.74
CA ARG A 322 3.18 11.74 -15.62
C ARG A 322 3.08 12.83 -16.69
N THR A 323 4.16 13.56 -16.92
CA THR A 323 4.21 14.61 -17.95
C THR A 323 3.94 14.05 -19.33
N ILE A 324 4.58 12.93 -19.71
CA ILE A 324 4.34 12.23 -20.99
C ILE A 324 2.86 11.81 -21.11
N LEU A 325 2.28 11.26 -20.03
CA LEU A 325 0.87 10.89 -20.01
C LEU A 325 -0.06 12.09 -20.25
N GLU A 326 0.21 13.23 -19.60
CA GLU A 326 -0.60 14.44 -19.73
C GLU A 326 -0.49 14.99 -21.16
N VAL A 327 0.70 14.95 -21.75
CA VAL A 327 0.91 15.32 -23.18
C VAL A 327 0.10 14.40 -24.10
N HIS A 328 0.16 13.09 -23.88
CA HIS A 328 -0.60 12.14 -24.71
C HIS A 328 -2.11 12.36 -24.62
N ILE A 329 -2.64 12.59 -23.43
CA ILE A 329 -4.08 12.88 -23.25
C ILE A 329 -4.50 14.17 -23.97
N ASN A 330 -3.68 15.24 -23.86
CA ASN A 330 -3.95 16.49 -24.53
C ASN A 330 -3.94 16.32 -26.07
N LEU A 331 -2.90 15.68 -26.60
CA LEU A 331 -2.78 15.43 -28.02
C LEU A 331 -3.96 14.60 -28.57
N ARG A 332 -4.24 13.47 -27.96
CA ARG A 332 -5.34 12.58 -28.38
C ARG A 332 -6.70 13.27 -28.27
N TYR A 333 -6.93 14.10 -27.27
CA TYR A 333 -8.17 14.87 -27.18
C TYR A 333 -8.30 15.88 -28.30
N LEU A 334 -7.24 16.66 -28.60
CA LEU A 334 -7.22 17.63 -29.67
C LEU A 334 -7.46 16.95 -31.03
N LEU A 335 -6.75 15.86 -31.32
CA LEU A 335 -6.92 15.07 -32.54
C LEU A 335 -8.31 14.45 -32.65
N SER A 336 -8.90 14.00 -31.55
CA SER A 336 -10.25 13.40 -31.55
C SER A 336 -11.34 14.39 -31.93
N LYS A 337 -11.12 15.68 -31.76
CA LYS A 337 -12.03 16.77 -32.11
C LYS A 337 -11.66 17.38 -33.46
N ASP A 338 -10.38 17.49 -33.69
CA ASP A 338 -9.72 18.10 -34.86
C ASP A 338 -10.38 19.42 -35.28
N ASP A 339 -10.69 20.26 -34.30
CA ASP A 339 -11.37 21.54 -34.41
C ASP A 339 -10.35 22.68 -34.37
N GLU A 340 -10.35 23.55 -35.41
CA GLU A 340 -9.38 24.64 -35.52
C GLU A 340 -9.43 25.63 -34.35
N ASP A 341 -10.62 25.96 -33.87
CA ASP A 341 -10.79 26.88 -32.74
C ASP A 341 -10.28 26.23 -31.43
N LEU A 342 -10.36 24.89 -31.30
CA LEU A 342 -9.83 24.19 -30.18
C LEU A 342 -8.29 24.19 -30.18
N TRP A 343 -7.64 24.03 -31.35
CA TRP A 343 -6.19 24.15 -31.50
C TRP A 343 -5.71 25.56 -31.15
N LYS A 344 -6.38 26.59 -31.66
CA LYS A 344 -6.11 28.00 -31.33
C LYS A 344 -6.28 28.27 -29.85
N LYS A 345 -7.32 27.72 -29.24
CA LYS A 345 -7.57 27.87 -27.80
C LYS A 345 -6.48 27.26 -26.94
N TRP A 346 -5.97 26.08 -27.32
CA TRP A 346 -4.85 25.42 -26.61
C TRP A 346 -3.59 26.30 -26.64
N ARG A 347 -3.23 26.80 -27.85
CA ARG A 347 -2.07 27.68 -28.03
C ARG A 347 -2.23 29.01 -27.27
N SER A 348 -3.35 29.71 -27.47
CA SER A 348 -3.65 30.98 -26.75
C SER A 348 -3.67 30.84 -25.25
N TYR A 349 -4.04 29.66 -24.72
CA TYR A 349 -3.95 29.41 -23.29
C TYR A 349 -2.50 29.43 -22.82
N GLY A 350 -1.59 28.79 -23.54
CA GLY A 350 -0.14 28.78 -23.23
C GLY A 350 0.44 30.20 -23.21
N ALA A 351 0.17 30.96 -24.26
CA ALA A 351 0.59 32.37 -24.36
C ALA A 351 -0.01 33.22 -23.23
N GLY A 352 -1.29 33.01 -22.87
CA GLY A 352 -1.93 33.70 -21.75
C GLY A 352 -1.32 33.38 -20.40
N GLN A 353 -0.82 32.15 -20.18
CA GLN A 353 -0.08 31.81 -18.97
C GLN A 353 1.31 32.47 -18.94
N ALA A 354 1.99 32.58 -20.08
CA ALA A 354 3.23 33.33 -20.21
C ALA A 354 3.01 34.81 -19.87
N LYS A 355 2.02 35.47 -20.46
CA LYS A 355 1.61 36.84 -20.10
C LYS A 355 1.35 37.01 -18.62
N LEU A 356 0.60 36.09 -17.97
CA LEU A 356 0.32 36.16 -16.53
C LEU A 356 1.61 36.16 -15.70
N ASN A 357 2.58 35.34 -16.08
CA ASN A 357 3.87 35.25 -15.40
C ASN A 357 4.72 36.51 -15.64
N ALA A 358 4.80 37.00 -16.89
CA ALA A 358 5.50 38.24 -17.20
C ALA A 358 4.98 39.40 -16.36
N LEU A 359 3.66 39.61 -16.30
CA LEU A 359 3.04 40.67 -15.49
C LEU A 359 3.29 40.54 -13.99
N ARG A 360 3.39 39.32 -13.45
CA ARG A 360 3.70 39.09 -12.03
C ARG A 360 5.14 39.43 -11.70
N PHE A 361 6.07 39.12 -12.60
CA PHE A 361 7.50 39.38 -12.35
C PHE A 361 7.88 40.84 -12.60
N ASP A 362 7.14 41.58 -13.42
CA ASP A 362 7.39 43.02 -13.66
C ASP A 362 6.92 43.90 -12.50
N VAL A 363 5.81 43.55 -11.84
CA VAL A 363 5.16 44.45 -10.86
C VAL A 363 5.33 43.97 -9.41
N ASP A 364 5.18 42.65 -9.15
CA ASP A 364 4.98 42.17 -7.79
C ASP A 364 6.18 41.41 -7.19
N MET A 365 7.08 40.87 -8.01
CA MET A 365 8.21 40.07 -7.53
C MET A 365 9.34 39.89 -8.54
N ASP A 366 10.55 39.70 -8.03
CA ASP A 366 11.70 39.31 -8.86
C ASP A 366 11.48 37.93 -9.52
N ALA A 367 11.87 37.79 -10.76
CA ALA A 367 11.80 36.51 -11.46
C ALA A 367 12.70 35.46 -10.82
N PRO A 368 12.23 34.22 -10.64
CA PRO A 368 13.08 33.13 -10.24
C PRO A 368 14.20 32.88 -11.24
N ARG A 369 15.38 32.47 -10.77
CA ARG A 369 16.60 32.32 -11.60
C ARG A 369 16.47 31.32 -12.77
N HIS A 370 15.48 30.42 -12.72
CA HIS A 370 15.22 29.42 -13.76
C HIS A 370 14.25 29.90 -14.82
N ILE A 371 13.75 31.15 -14.71
CA ILE A 371 12.83 31.76 -15.69
C ILE A 371 13.58 32.83 -16.45
N ASP A 372 13.62 32.67 -17.75
CA ASP A 372 14.09 33.68 -18.69
C ASP A 372 12.91 34.58 -19.06
N ILE A 373 12.93 35.81 -18.56
CA ILE A 373 11.85 36.79 -18.76
C ILE A 373 11.66 37.12 -20.23
N GLU A 374 12.76 37.34 -20.97
CA GLU A 374 12.70 37.68 -22.41
C GLU A 374 11.97 36.58 -23.20
N THR A 375 12.26 35.31 -22.90
CA THR A 375 11.55 34.17 -23.49
C THR A 375 10.05 34.17 -23.13
N VAL A 376 9.71 34.47 -21.86
CA VAL A 376 8.31 34.48 -21.39
C VAL A 376 7.52 35.61 -22.08
N GLU A 377 8.09 36.82 -22.17
CA GLU A 377 7.51 37.96 -22.88
C GLU A 377 7.35 37.69 -24.36
N HIS A 378 8.35 37.06 -25.00
CA HIS A 378 8.30 36.67 -26.40
C HIS A 378 7.14 35.72 -26.69
N ILE A 379 6.99 34.68 -25.87
CA ILE A 379 5.87 33.70 -25.98
C ILE A 379 4.51 34.42 -25.80
N ALA A 380 4.43 35.40 -24.88
CA ALA A 380 3.22 36.16 -24.64
C ALA A 380 2.78 36.99 -25.82
N GLY A 381 3.74 37.54 -26.63
CA GLY A 381 3.48 38.40 -27.75
C GLY A 381 3.59 37.74 -29.11
N GLU A 382 3.84 36.42 -29.22
CA GLU A 382 4.20 35.75 -30.45
C GLU A 382 3.10 35.76 -31.52
N ASP A 383 1.84 35.50 -31.14
CA ASP A 383 0.72 35.31 -32.08
C ASP A 383 -0.15 36.57 -32.25
N ILE A 384 -0.36 37.31 -31.18
CA ILE A 384 -1.14 38.54 -31.13
C ILE A 384 -0.48 39.54 -30.17
N TRP A 385 -0.79 40.82 -30.36
CA TRP A 385 -0.31 41.81 -29.41
C TRP A 385 -0.75 41.46 -27.99
N GLU A 386 0.18 41.49 -27.05
CA GLU A 386 -0.02 41.09 -25.69
C GLU A 386 -1.23 41.76 -25.04
N GLU A 387 -1.50 43.05 -25.40
CA GLU A 387 -2.61 43.80 -24.86
C GLU A 387 -3.98 43.15 -25.15
N PHE A 388 -4.12 42.43 -26.26
CA PHE A 388 -5.36 41.76 -26.63
C PHE A 388 -5.42 40.30 -26.16
N LEU A 389 -4.34 39.75 -25.61
CA LEU A 389 -4.30 38.36 -25.18
C LEU A 389 -5.05 38.16 -23.85
N THR A 390 -6.06 37.32 -23.86
CA THR A 390 -6.86 37.00 -22.66
C THR A 390 -6.15 35.96 -21.79
N ILE A 391 -6.05 36.25 -20.49
CA ILE A 391 -5.55 35.30 -19.47
C ILE A 391 -6.70 34.43 -18.96
N ASN A 392 -6.63 33.14 -19.21
CA ASN A 392 -7.60 32.18 -18.68
C ASN A 392 -7.05 31.51 -17.40
N LEU A 393 -7.71 31.71 -16.26
CA LEU A 393 -7.30 31.15 -14.97
C LEU A 393 -7.80 29.71 -14.72
N LYS A 394 -8.61 29.16 -15.64
CA LYS A 394 -9.07 27.76 -15.59
C LYS A 394 -8.19 26.88 -16.49
N SER A 395 -8.48 25.58 -16.58
CA SER A 395 -7.83 24.72 -17.55
C SER A 395 -8.16 25.16 -18.99
N TRP A 396 -7.24 24.94 -19.94
CA TRP A 396 -7.42 25.35 -21.34
C TRP A 396 -8.69 24.75 -21.98
N SER A 397 -9.00 23.49 -21.63
CA SER A 397 -10.17 22.77 -22.14
C SER A 397 -11.47 23.05 -21.38
N GLY A 398 -11.39 23.68 -20.17
CA GLY A 398 -12.50 23.77 -19.22
C GLY A 398 -12.83 22.44 -18.51
N LEU A 399 -12.04 21.40 -18.75
CA LEU A 399 -12.20 20.05 -18.16
C LEU A 399 -11.04 19.75 -17.20
N ASP A 400 -11.28 18.95 -16.17
CA ASP A 400 -10.20 18.28 -15.43
C ASP A 400 -9.58 17.17 -16.28
N LEU A 401 -8.34 16.78 -15.96
CA LEU A 401 -7.57 15.81 -16.74
C LEU A 401 -8.28 14.44 -16.85
N ARG A 402 -9.01 14.03 -15.82
CA ARG A 402 -9.78 12.80 -15.84
C ARG A 402 -10.89 12.83 -16.91
N LYS A 403 -11.69 13.90 -16.93
CA LYS A 403 -12.74 14.07 -17.95
C LYS A 403 -12.15 14.23 -19.34
N LEU A 404 -10.98 14.89 -19.43
CA LEU A 404 -10.24 15.00 -20.67
C LEU A 404 -9.85 13.64 -21.21
N SER A 405 -9.27 12.77 -20.35
CA SER A 405 -8.89 11.39 -20.70
C SER A 405 -10.09 10.54 -21.11
N GLU A 406 -11.25 10.69 -20.45
CA GLU A 406 -12.50 10.01 -20.81
C GLU A 406 -12.92 10.41 -22.24
N LYS A 407 -12.89 11.71 -22.55
CA LYS A 407 -13.24 12.22 -23.90
C LYS A 407 -12.22 11.89 -24.96
N ALA A 408 -10.95 11.71 -24.59
CA ALA A 408 -9.87 11.27 -25.47
C ALA A 408 -9.84 9.75 -25.70
N GLY A 409 -10.70 8.97 -25.02
CA GLY A 409 -10.67 7.50 -25.08
C GLY A 409 -9.50 6.86 -24.33
N LEU A 410 -8.77 7.64 -23.49
CA LEU A 410 -7.58 7.22 -22.75
C LEU A 410 -7.83 6.99 -21.25
N LYS A 411 -9.08 6.84 -20.84
CA LYS A 411 -9.42 6.62 -19.42
C LYS A 411 -8.72 5.40 -18.80
N PRO A 412 -8.58 4.25 -19.48
CA PRO A 412 -7.83 3.11 -18.92
C PRO A 412 -6.34 3.43 -18.70
N VAL A 413 -5.71 4.17 -19.61
CA VAL A 413 -4.30 4.60 -19.50
C VAL A 413 -4.14 5.59 -18.34
N TYR A 414 -5.06 6.55 -18.23
CA TYR A 414 -5.11 7.47 -17.09
C TYR A 414 -5.23 6.71 -15.74
N ASP A 415 -6.14 5.75 -15.64
CA ASP A 415 -6.35 4.98 -14.41
C ASP A 415 -5.13 4.11 -14.06
N LYS A 416 -4.40 3.62 -15.08
CA LYS A 416 -3.19 2.82 -14.90
C LYS A 416 -2.05 3.64 -14.26
N HIS A 417 -1.82 4.87 -14.72
CA HIS A 417 -0.61 5.62 -14.41
C HIS A 417 -0.83 6.85 -13.53
N TYR A 418 -1.92 7.62 -13.72
CA TYR A 418 -2.04 8.97 -13.19
C TYR A 418 -2.14 9.03 -11.66
N SER A 419 -3.00 8.22 -11.05
CA SER A 419 -3.28 8.35 -9.61
C SER A 419 -2.05 8.10 -8.75
N TRP A 420 -1.22 7.13 -9.14
CA TRP A 420 0.01 6.81 -8.41
C TRP A 420 1.11 7.86 -8.65
N THR A 421 1.35 8.23 -9.90
CA THR A 421 2.36 9.24 -10.26
C THR A 421 2.01 10.62 -9.73
N SER A 422 0.73 11.00 -9.68
CA SER A 422 0.26 12.25 -9.09
C SER A 422 0.65 12.39 -7.62
N GLY A 423 0.66 11.30 -6.86
CA GLY A 423 1.07 11.30 -5.47
C GLY A 423 2.50 11.77 -5.24
N TYR A 424 3.41 11.54 -6.19
CA TYR A 424 4.81 12.01 -6.12
C TYR A 424 4.91 13.53 -6.26
N SER A 425 4.08 14.16 -7.11
CA SER A 425 4.05 15.62 -7.24
C SER A 425 3.59 16.32 -5.96
N HIS A 426 2.80 15.63 -5.15
CA HIS A 426 2.19 16.19 -3.93
C HIS A 426 2.83 15.68 -2.64
N GLY A 427 3.86 14.83 -2.72
CA GLY A 427 4.52 14.24 -1.56
C GLY A 427 3.54 13.52 -0.62
N THR A 428 2.56 12.79 -1.17
CA THR A 428 1.57 12.12 -0.33
C THR A 428 2.20 10.98 0.46
N TRP A 429 1.58 10.59 1.57
CA TRP A 429 2.16 9.60 2.49
C TRP A 429 2.60 8.30 1.81
N ALA A 430 1.83 7.80 0.85
CA ALA A 430 2.16 6.55 0.17
C ALA A 430 3.51 6.65 -0.56
N GLN A 431 3.76 7.75 -1.27
CA GLN A 431 4.98 8.01 -2.03
C GLN A 431 6.17 8.32 -1.12
N VAL A 432 5.97 9.12 -0.08
CA VAL A 432 6.99 9.35 0.96
C VAL A 432 7.38 8.02 1.61
N ARG A 433 6.39 7.19 1.95
CA ARG A 433 6.60 5.87 2.54
C ARG A 433 7.38 4.94 1.62
N GLU A 434 7.10 4.95 0.34
CA GLU A 434 7.75 4.09 -0.66
C GLU A 434 9.21 4.51 -0.92
N THR A 435 9.46 5.82 -0.95
CA THR A 435 10.76 6.36 -1.37
C THR A 435 11.75 6.60 -0.26
N CYS A 436 11.27 6.89 0.95
CA CYS A 436 12.12 7.39 2.03
C CYS A 436 12.24 6.42 3.20
N TYR A 437 11.43 5.35 3.25
CA TYR A 437 11.39 4.49 4.41
C TYR A 437 11.38 3.00 4.08
N GLN A 438 12.12 2.24 4.86
CA GLN A 438 12.01 0.80 4.95
C GLN A 438 11.43 0.41 6.30
N THR A 439 10.59 -0.64 6.35
CA THR A 439 10.09 -1.19 7.61
C THR A 439 11.13 -2.14 8.18
N CYS A 440 11.36 -2.04 9.48
CA CYS A 440 12.20 -2.97 10.24
C CYS A 440 11.68 -4.41 10.07
N GLY A 441 12.59 -5.35 9.83
CA GLY A 441 12.27 -6.77 9.70
C GLY A 441 11.96 -7.48 11.02
N ASN A 442 12.28 -6.84 12.17
CA ASN A 442 11.95 -7.39 13.48
C ASN A 442 10.44 -7.28 13.73
N PRO A 443 9.70 -8.40 13.89
CA PRO A 443 8.25 -8.36 14.12
C PRO A 443 7.87 -7.68 15.43
N LEU A 444 8.76 -7.66 16.43
CA LEU A 444 8.57 -6.98 17.71
C LEU A 444 8.62 -5.45 17.60
N HIS A 445 9.13 -4.92 16.50
CA HIS A 445 9.16 -3.49 16.23
C HIS A 445 7.94 -2.99 15.46
N ARG A 446 6.97 -3.81 15.17
CA ARG A 446 5.72 -3.47 14.46
C ARG A 446 5.96 -2.76 13.14
N LEU A 447 5.58 -1.47 13.10
CA LEU A 447 5.70 -0.60 11.93
C LEU A 447 6.89 0.36 12.05
N HIS A 448 7.89 0.05 12.88
CA HIS A 448 9.11 0.83 12.95
C HIS A 448 9.74 0.96 11.57
N ARG A 449 10.16 2.16 11.25
CA ARG A 449 10.75 2.52 9.97
C ARG A 449 12.06 3.24 10.17
N TYR A 450 12.96 3.03 9.23
CA TYR A 450 14.20 3.78 9.16
C TYR A 450 14.35 4.40 7.77
N PRO A 451 15.13 5.49 7.65
CA PRO A 451 15.38 6.15 6.37
C PRO A 451 16.02 5.19 5.36
N GLU A 452 15.58 5.27 4.12
CA GLU A 452 16.03 4.41 3.02
C GLU A 452 16.12 5.26 1.73
N ARG A 453 17.06 4.91 0.85
CA ARG A 453 17.29 5.57 -0.44
C ARG A 453 17.37 4.57 -1.60
N SER A 454 16.56 3.52 -1.52
CA SER A 454 16.53 2.52 -2.60
C SER A 454 15.97 3.08 -3.89
N ALA A 455 16.50 2.59 -5.01
CA ALA A 455 15.89 2.80 -6.32
C ALA A 455 14.46 2.22 -6.36
N LEU A 456 13.61 2.90 -7.10
CA LEU A 456 12.25 2.46 -7.40
C LEU A 456 12.26 1.63 -8.70
N PRO A 457 11.17 0.89 -9.01
CA PRO A 457 11.05 0.23 -10.31
C PRO A 457 11.22 1.22 -11.47
N ASP A 458 11.91 0.83 -12.54
CA ASP A 458 12.15 1.68 -13.70
C ASP A 458 10.85 2.06 -14.43
N VAL A 459 10.74 3.32 -14.84
CA VAL A 459 9.58 3.84 -15.62
C VAL A 459 9.80 3.87 -17.13
N LEU A 460 11.01 3.60 -17.59
CA LEU A 460 11.33 3.69 -19.03
C LEU A 460 10.44 2.82 -19.91
N PRO A 461 10.12 1.57 -19.53
CA PRO A 461 9.20 0.74 -20.35
C PRO A 461 7.83 1.40 -20.57
N ASP A 462 7.23 1.93 -19.51
CA ASP A 462 5.93 2.60 -19.59
C ASP A 462 6.03 3.94 -20.37
N ALA A 463 7.13 4.68 -20.21
CA ALA A 463 7.37 5.93 -20.95
C ALA A 463 7.51 5.69 -22.45
N VAL A 464 8.26 4.65 -22.84
CA VAL A 464 8.42 4.25 -24.26
C VAL A 464 7.09 3.82 -24.87
N GLU A 465 6.26 3.05 -24.15
CA GLU A 465 4.91 2.66 -24.58
C GLU A 465 4.07 3.91 -24.89
N LEU A 466 4.01 4.88 -23.95
CA LEU A 466 3.24 6.10 -24.14
C LEU A 466 3.76 6.98 -25.29
N ILE A 467 5.07 7.07 -25.49
CA ILE A 467 5.64 7.84 -26.59
C ILE A 467 5.34 7.19 -27.93
N ASN A 468 5.42 5.87 -28.03
CA ASN A 468 5.04 5.17 -29.27
C ASN A 468 3.57 5.40 -29.63
N GLU A 469 2.68 5.53 -28.64
CA GLU A 469 1.28 5.92 -28.86
C GLU A 469 1.19 7.38 -29.38
N ILE A 470 1.97 8.32 -28.81
CA ILE A 470 2.05 9.71 -29.28
C ILE A 470 2.55 9.76 -30.75
N LEU A 471 3.60 9.00 -31.09
CA LEU A 471 4.14 8.92 -32.43
C LEU A 471 3.16 8.26 -33.40
N SER A 472 2.34 7.32 -32.96
CA SER A 472 1.26 6.73 -33.74
C SER A 472 0.14 7.72 -34.01
N ASP A 473 -0.21 8.55 -33.04
CA ASP A 473 -1.19 9.62 -33.19
C ASP A 473 -0.71 10.69 -34.20
N LEU A 474 0.58 11.02 -34.14
CA LEU A 474 1.22 11.93 -35.07
C LEU A 474 1.18 11.35 -36.50
N ASP A 475 1.52 10.07 -36.70
CA ASP A 475 1.44 9.41 -37.99
C ASP A 475 -0.01 9.38 -38.54
N GLY A 476 -1.00 9.17 -37.65
CA GLY A 476 -2.41 9.26 -38.03
C GLY A 476 -2.81 10.67 -38.51
N ALA A 477 -2.25 11.72 -37.88
CA ALA A 477 -2.54 13.12 -38.24
C ALA A 477 -1.76 13.61 -39.48
N TYR A 478 -0.52 13.14 -39.64
CA TYR A 478 0.42 13.46 -40.71
C TYR A 478 1.05 12.17 -41.22
N PRO A 479 0.42 11.44 -42.14
CA PRO A 479 0.84 10.12 -42.59
C PRO A 479 2.25 10.06 -43.19
N GLY A 480 2.94 8.91 -42.94
CA GLY A 480 4.28 8.64 -43.48
C GLY A 480 5.38 8.73 -42.42
N PHE A 481 5.04 8.73 -41.11
CA PHE A 481 5.98 8.62 -40.03
C PHE A 481 5.97 7.21 -39.43
N SER A 482 6.94 6.40 -39.78
CA SER A 482 6.99 4.99 -39.38
C SER A 482 7.93 4.69 -38.22
N PHE A 483 8.73 5.67 -37.76
CA PHE A 483 9.68 5.45 -36.64
C PHE A 483 8.94 5.10 -35.35
N ARG A 484 9.43 4.09 -34.65
CA ARG A 484 8.98 3.72 -33.31
C ARG A 484 10.19 3.40 -32.46
N LEU A 485 10.10 3.73 -31.16
CA LEU A 485 11.10 3.34 -30.18
C LEU A 485 10.95 1.84 -29.95
N SER A 486 11.94 1.04 -30.33
CA SER A 486 11.92 -0.39 -30.07
C SER A 486 12.50 -0.68 -28.68
N SER A 487 11.83 -1.52 -27.91
CA SER A 487 12.47 -2.25 -26.81
C SER A 487 13.43 -3.27 -27.43
N THR A 488 14.72 -3.03 -27.29
CA THR A 488 15.76 -4.02 -27.67
C THR A 488 15.79 -5.19 -26.69
#